data_24dac26592bd712c6803bc0ec625863f
#
_entry.id   24dac26592bd712c6803bc0ec625863f
#
_cell.length_a   1.000
_cell.length_b   1.000
_cell.length_c   1.000
_cell.angle_alpha   90.00
_cell.angle_beta   90.00
_cell.angle_gamma   90.00
#
_symmetry.space_group_name_H-M   'P 1'
#
loop_
_entity.id
_entity.type
_entity.pdbx_description
1 polymer ?
#
loop_
_entity_poly.entity_id
_entity_poly.type
_entity_poly.pdbx_seq_one_letter_code
_entity_poly.pdbx_strand_id
1 'polypeptide(L)'
;MRPIIKLTSCLLLLALCCVSSLAQTNDANKAAESAKTEERAPAPEPIIRIHLMQGEPVVVDEVNESADGYWYKRGNVSTFIDRAKVKNVERVVPVEEAPSVKDALAGNGRWRLADAARVKDFFLVTFNRPLPLSAFGQSDLHDRWGWDHRNGMDVGLHPDSREGRVLIAFLREQSIPFLAFRSAIPGIATGPHIHIGNRSPRIASR
;
A
#
# COMPACT_ATOMS: atom_id res chain seq x y z
N MET A 1 43.50 14.26 -57.85
CA MET A 1 42.87 14.99 -59.02
C MET A 1 41.58 15.61 -58.53
N ARG A 2 41.56 16.92 -58.38
CA ARG A 2 40.37 17.74 -58.32
C ARG A 2 39.91 18.01 -59.77
N PRO A 3 38.62 18.35 -60.05
CA PRO A 3 38.10 19.70 -59.92
C PRO A 3 36.60 19.75 -59.54
N ILE A 4 36.17 20.75 -58.83
CA ILE A 4 35.73 22.14 -59.22
C ILE A 4 34.22 22.22 -59.56
N ILE A 5 33.47 22.85 -58.69
CA ILE A 5 32.55 24.01 -58.73
C ILE A 5 31.44 23.95 -59.79
N LYS A 6 30.16 24.19 -59.40
CA LYS A 6 29.42 25.33 -59.87
C LYS A 6 28.26 25.72 -58.96
N LEU A 7 28.36 26.90 -58.49
CA LEU A 7 27.37 27.84 -57.94
C LEU A 7 26.40 28.25 -59.05
N THR A 8 25.10 28.25 -58.82
CA THR A 8 24.19 29.20 -59.49
C THR A 8 23.07 29.59 -58.55
N SER A 9 23.12 30.87 -58.32
CA SER A 9 22.16 31.80 -57.75
C SER A 9 20.97 32.02 -58.69
N CYS A 10 19.80 32.25 -58.17
CA CYS A 10 18.76 33.22 -58.66
C CYS A 10 17.44 32.93 -57.93
N LEU A 11 16.99 33.82 -57.29
CA LEU A 11 16.24 35.07 -57.41
C LEU A 11 14.81 34.93 -56.87
N LEU A 12 14.57 35.62 -55.85
CA LEU A 12 13.44 36.49 -55.43
C LEU A 12 12.14 36.37 -56.23
N LEU A 13 11.05 36.04 -55.54
CA LEU A 13 9.74 36.66 -55.85
C LEU A 13 8.92 36.73 -54.56
N LEU A 14 8.72 37.99 -54.14
CA LEU A 14 7.70 38.42 -53.21
C LEU A 14 6.32 38.21 -53.84
N ALA A 15 5.42 37.59 -53.11
CA ALA A 15 3.99 37.77 -53.29
C ALA A 15 3.32 37.91 -51.94
N LEU A 16 2.89 39.12 -51.71
CA LEU A 16 2.04 39.63 -50.67
C LEU A 16 0.61 39.16 -50.94
N CYS A 17 -0.03 38.44 -50.02
CA CYS A 17 -1.50 38.39 -49.98
C CYS A 17 -2.04 38.01 -48.60
N CYS A 18 -2.72 39.02 -48.05
CA CYS A 18 -3.94 39.03 -47.23
C CYS A 18 -4.12 38.05 -46.09
N VAL A 19 -4.07 38.65 -44.95
CA VAL A 19 -4.93 38.56 -43.77
C VAL A 19 -6.19 37.74 -43.96
N SER A 20 -6.28 36.62 -43.24
CA SER A 20 -7.55 36.11 -42.73
C SER A 20 -7.30 35.59 -41.31
N SER A 21 -7.68 36.46 -40.39
CA SER A 21 -7.83 36.19 -38.97
C SER A 21 -8.93 35.15 -38.81
N LEU A 22 -8.58 33.95 -38.45
CA LEU A 22 -9.51 32.97 -37.87
C LEU A 22 -9.03 32.66 -36.47
N ALA A 23 -9.80 33.14 -35.54
CA ALA A 23 -9.70 32.83 -34.14
C ALA A 23 -9.74 31.29 -33.93
N GLN A 24 -8.59 30.69 -33.68
CA GLN A 24 -8.54 29.39 -33.05
C GLN A 24 -8.63 29.62 -31.56
N THR A 25 -9.83 29.37 -31.06
CA THR A 25 -10.16 29.28 -29.65
C THR A 25 -9.28 28.28 -28.98
N ASN A 26 -8.68 28.70 -27.88
CA ASN A 26 -7.88 27.93 -26.94
C ASN A 26 -8.67 26.77 -26.31
N ASP A 27 -8.69 25.61 -26.93
CA ASP A 27 -9.15 24.37 -26.30
C ASP A 27 -8.00 23.56 -25.63
N ALA A 28 -6.77 24.08 -25.71
CA ALA A 28 -5.62 23.45 -25.04
C ALA A 28 -5.51 23.77 -23.54
N ASN A 29 -6.29 24.71 -23.02
CA ASN A 29 -6.22 25.11 -21.60
C ASN A 29 -7.28 24.43 -20.72
N LYS A 30 -8.18 23.63 -21.30
CA LYS A 30 -9.21 22.90 -20.52
C LYS A 30 -8.80 21.49 -20.12
N ALA A 31 -7.70 20.98 -20.66
CA ALA A 31 -7.13 19.69 -20.27
C ALA A 31 -6.10 19.78 -19.13
N ALA A 32 -5.64 20.98 -18.77
CA ALA A 32 -4.64 21.17 -17.72
C ALA A 32 -5.24 21.51 -16.34
N GLU A 33 -6.55 21.77 -16.27
CA GLU A 33 -7.21 22.18 -14.99
C GLU A 33 -7.98 21.07 -14.31
N SER A 34 -7.82 19.81 -14.78
CA SER A 34 -8.42 18.62 -14.14
C SER A 34 -7.39 17.69 -13.51
N ALA A 35 -6.15 18.12 -13.36
CA ALA A 35 -5.24 17.52 -12.39
C ALA A 35 -5.60 18.10 -11.02
N LYS A 36 -6.76 17.67 -10.49
CA LYS A 36 -7.12 17.83 -9.09
C LYS A 36 -6.00 17.14 -8.31
N THR A 37 -5.13 17.95 -7.70
CA THR A 37 -4.20 17.51 -6.68
C THR A 37 -5.03 16.69 -5.70
N GLU A 38 -4.89 15.37 -5.71
CA GLU A 38 -5.37 14.54 -4.61
C GLU A 38 -4.63 15.05 -3.38
N GLU A 39 -5.29 15.85 -2.60
CA GLU A 39 -4.86 16.27 -1.27
C GLU A 39 -4.73 14.98 -0.48
N ARG A 40 -3.50 14.49 -0.41
CA ARG A 40 -3.14 13.31 0.39
C ARG A 40 -3.58 13.62 1.80
N ALA A 41 -4.57 12.86 2.29
CA ALA A 41 -5.02 12.96 3.66
C ALA A 41 -3.79 13.04 4.59
N PRO A 42 -3.78 13.92 5.59
CA PRO A 42 -2.65 14.04 6.50
C PRO A 42 -2.36 12.66 7.12
N ALA A 43 -1.08 12.30 7.17
CA ALA A 43 -0.65 11.06 7.80
C ALA A 43 -1.20 11.01 9.24
N PRO A 44 -1.70 9.85 9.72
CA PRO A 44 -2.24 9.74 11.05
C PRO A 44 -1.17 10.13 12.08
N GLU A 45 -1.55 11.01 13.01
CA GLU A 45 -0.64 11.46 14.06
C GLU A 45 -0.29 10.30 15.01
N PRO A 46 0.97 10.22 15.47
CA PRO A 46 1.39 9.15 16.35
C PRO A 46 0.68 9.23 17.71
N ILE A 47 0.14 8.10 18.16
CA ILE A 47 -0.36 7.96 19.53
C ILE A 47 0.84 7.87 20.46
N ILE A 48 0.97 8.81 21.39
CA ILE A 48 2.07 8.83 22.36
C ILE A 48 1.56 8.26 23.68
N ARG A 49 2.26 7.24 24.19
CA ARG A 49 1.99 6.63 25.50
C ARG A 49 3.16 6.83 26.44
N ILE A 50 2.91 7.38 27.60
CA ILE A 50 3.89 7.48 28.68
C ILE A 50 3.63 6.30 29.62
N HIS A 51 4.51 5.33 29.63
CA HIS A 51 4.46 4.21 30.56
C HIS A 51 5.07 4.63 31.89
N LEU A 52 4.30 4.51 32.95
CA LEU A 52 4.73 4.88 34.29
C LEU A 52 5.43 3.72 34.98
N MET A 53 6.25 4.03 36.01
CA MET A 53 6.83 3.00 36.86
C MET A 53 5.76 2.24 37.66
N GLN A 54 4.64 2.91 37.96
CA GLN A 54 3.47 2.34 38.64
C GLN A 54 2.20 2.93 38.01
N GLY A 55 1.16 2.08 37.83
CA GLY A 55 -0.12 2.50 37.26
C GLY A 55 -0.23 2.27 35.75
N GLU A 56 -1.36 2.72 35.20
CA GLU A 56 -1.67 2.57 33.78
C GLU A 56 -0.91 3.59 32.93
N PRO A 57 -0.60 3.25 31.65
CA PRO A 57 0.00 4.19 30.72
C PRO A 57 -0.90 5.40 30.46
N VAL A 58 -0.28 6.58 30.34
CA VAL A 58 -0.99 7.82 30.00
C VAL A 58 -0.88 8.08 28.51
N VAL A 59 -2.01 8.18 27.80
CA VAL A 59 -2.07 8.59 26.41
C VAL A 59 -2.08 10.11 26.35
N VAL A 60 -1.18 10.69 25.53
CA VAL A 60 -0.95 12.14 25.43
C VAL A 60 -0.85 12.57 23.98
N ASP A 61 -1.14 13.85 23.72
CA ASP A 61 -1.09 14.41 22.35
C ASP A 61 0.33 14.83 21.99
N GLU A 62 1.08 15.35 22.95
CA GLU A 62 2.46 15.81 22.77
C GLU A 62 3.30 15.43 24.00
N VAL A 63 4.59 15.19 23.80
CA VAL A 63 5.56 15.00 24.87
C VAL A 63 6.88 15.65 24.52
N ASN A 64 7.41 16.45 25.44
CA ASN A 64 8.70 17.09 25.36
C ASN A 64 9.57 16.65 26.55
N GLU A 65 10.75 16.12 26.24
CA GLU A 65 11.70 15.67 27.24
C GLU A 65 12.55 16.85 27.74
N SER A 66 12.77 16.90 29.02
CA SER A 66 13.67 17.84 29.70
C SER A 66 14.67 17.08 30.59
N ALA A 67 15.64 17.78 31.17
CA ALA A 67 16.62 17.17 32.06
C ALA A 67 15.95 16.44 33.24
N ASP A 68 14.93 17.03 33.81
CA ASP A 68 14.29 16.58 35.07
C ASP A 68 13.07 15.68 34.83
N GLY A 69 12.54 15.61 33.60
CA GLY A 69 11.34 14.83 33.30
C GLY A 69 10.73 15.15 31.95
N TYR A 70 9.42 14.98 31.88
CA TYR A 70 8.65 15.11 30.66
C TYR A 70 7.50 16.09 30.83
N TRP A 71 7.43 17.09 29.96
CA TRP A 71 6.24 17.88 29.74
C TRP A 71 5.35 17.22 28.75
N TYR A 72 4.13 16.92 29.09
CA TYR A 72 3.17 16.35 28.14
C TYR A 72 1.89 17.18 28.08
N LYS A 73 1.22 17.11 26.95
CA LYS A 73 -0.04 17.79 26.68
C LYS A 73 -1.15 16.78 26.49
N ARG A 74 -2.31 17.06 27.06
CA ARG A 74 -3.53 16.32 26.89
C ARG A 74 -4.69 17.30 26.71
N GLY A 75 -5.20 17.42 25.49
CA GLY A 75 -6.09 18.50 25.13
C GLY A 75 -5.42 19.86 25.36
N ASN A 76 -6.04 20.73 26.13
CA ASN A 76 -5.53 22.06 26.43
C ASN A 76 -4.69 22.12 27.72
N VAL A 77 -4.40 20.99 28.35
CA VAL A 77 -3.68 20.93 29.63
C VAL A 77 -2.26 20.44 29.42
N SER A 78 -1.28 21.22 29.84
CA SER A 78 0.12 20.82 29.94
C SER A 78 0.46 20.38 31.35
N THR A 79 1.09 19.24 31.51
CA THR A 79 1.44 18.64 32.79
C THR A 79 2.90 18.19 32.76
N PHE A 80 3.58 18.35 33.89
CA PHE A 80 4.94 17.84 34.08
C PHE A 80 4.91 16.51 34.85
N ILE A 81 5.76 15.58 34.44
CA ILE A 81 6.00 14.33 35.14
C ILE A 81 7.50 14.12 35.33
N ASP A 82 7.92 13.85 36.58
CA ASP A 82 9.30 13.57 36.93
C ASP A 82 9.82 12.32 36.19
N ARG A 83 11.08 12.39 35.75
CA ARG A 83 11.75 11.29 35.05
C ARG A 83 11.72 9.97 35.82
N ALA A 84 11.88 10.03 37.14
CA ALA A 84 11.87 8.86 38.01
C ALA A 84 10.53 8.10 38.00
N LYS A 85 9.44 8.75 37.59
CA LYS A 85 8.10 8.15 37.50
C LYS A 85 7.80 7.53 36.13
N VAL A 86 8.64 7.77 35.12
CA VAL A 86 8.45 7.32 33.77
C VAL A 86 9.34 6.11 33.48
N LYS A 87 8.73 5.01 33.05
CA LYS A 87 9.43 3.80 32.62
C LYS A 87 9.95 3.94 31.18
N ASN A 88 9.09 4.37 30.27
CA ASN A 88 9.43 4.69 28.87
C ASN A 88 8.34 5.55 28.23
N VAL A 89 8.70 6.19 27.12
CA VAL A 89 7.76 6.90 26.25
C VAL A 89 7.71 6.15 24.93
N GLU A 90 6.52 5.64 24.60
CA GLU A 90 6.24 4.91 23.36
C GLU A 90 5.51 5.82 22.39
N ARG A 91 6.03 5.94 21.15
CA ARG A 91 5.34 6.60 20.05
C ARG A 91 4.85 5.52 19.09
N VAL A 92 3.57 5.22 19.19
CA VAL A 92 2.90 4.31 18.26
C VAL A 92 2.38 5.17 17.11
N VAL A 93 3.05 5.12 15.98
CA VAL A 93 2.41 5.61 14.75
C VAL A 93 1.21 4.71 14.54
N PRO A 94 -0.03 5.22 14.51
CA PRO A 94 -1.15 4.38 14.11
C PRO A 94 -0.78 3.85 12.74
N VAL A 95 -0.52 2.58 12.66
CA VAL A 95 -0.51 1.92 11.35
C VAL A 95 -1.93 2.16 10.87
N GLU A 96 -2.06 3.02 9.86
CA GLU A 96 -3.34 3.30 9.20
C GLU A 96 -4.04 1.95 9.12
N GLU A 97 -5.19 1.83 9.80
CA GLU A 97 -5.92 0.57 9.81
C GLU A 97 -6.02 0.17 8.36
N ALA A 98 -5.31 -0.90 8.04
CA ALA A 98 -5.27 -1.34 6.67
C ALA A 98 -6.69 -1.44 6.18
N PRO A 99 -6.92 -1.03 4.94
CA PRO A 99 -8.25 -0.94 4.37
C PRO A 99 -9.06 -2.16 4.78
N SER A 100 -10.25 -1.92 5.26
CA SER A 100 -11.20 -2.97 5.67
C SER A 100 -11.28 -4.00 4.53
N VAL A 101 -11.69 -5.22 4.80
CA VAL A 101 -11.83 -6.32 3.81
C VAL A 101 -12.45 -5.88 2.47
N LYS A 102 -13.06 -4.70 2.41
CA LYS A 102 -13.63 -4.09 1.20
C LYS A 102 -12.59 -3.60 0.19
N ASP A 103 -11.38 -3.28 0.63
CA ASP A 103 -10.34 -2.65 -0.22
C ASP A 103 -9.22 -3.63 -0.63
N ALA A 104 -9.39 -4.91 -0.36
CA ALA A 104 -8.26 -5.80 -0.23
C ALA A 104 -8.01 -6.73 -1.42
N LEU A 105 -8.74 -6.67 -2.51
CA LEU A 105 -8.34 -7.42 -3.71
C LEU A 105 -7.37 -6.57 -4.54
N ALA A 106 -6.08 -6.72 -4.29
CA ALA A 106 -5.04 -6.14 -5.13
C ALA A 106 -4.63 -7.15 -6.20
N GLY A 107 -4.40 -6.66 -7.41
CA GLY A 107 -4.10 -7.49 -8.59
C GLY A 107 -5.38 -7.93 -9.33
N ASN A 108 -5.34 -7.81 -10.64
CA ASN A 108 -6.44 -8.19 -11.55
C ASN A 108 -6.00 -9.25 -12.58
N GLY A 109 -4.84 -9.85 -12.35
CA GLY A 109 -4.28 -10.88 -13.18
C GLY A 109 -5.05 -12.20 -13.08
N ARG A 110 -4.81 -13.09 -14.04
CA ARG A 110 -5.33 -14.45 -13.98
C ARG A 110 -4.51 -15.25 -12.98
N TRP A 111 -5.19 -15.97 -12.11
CA TRP A 111 -4.58 -16.83 -11.13
C TRP A 111 -5.24 -18.21 -11.12
N ARG A 112 -4.43 -19.25 -11.04
CA ARG A 112 -4.82 -20.63 -10.78
C ARG A 112 -3.84 -21.20 -9.76
N LEU A 113 -4.27 -22.12 -8.94
CA LEU A 113 -3.43 -22.76 -7.92
C LEU A 113 -2.18 -23.44 -8.53
N ALA A 114 -2.24 -23.85 -9.81
CA ALA A 114 -1.09 -24.34 -10.56
C ALA A 114 0.04 -23.31 -10.69
N ASP A 115 -0.28 -22.02 -10.61
CA ASP A 115 0.69 -20.92 -10.72
C ASP A 115 1.47 -20.68 -9.41
N ALA A 116 1.12 -21.40 -8.33
CA ALA A 116 1.70 -21.26 -7.00
C ALA A 116 3.22 -21.53 -6.96
N ALA A 117 3.74 -22.36 -7.87
CA ALA A 117 5.18 -22.66 -7.96
C ALA A 117 5.99 -21.36 -8.05
N ARG A 118 5.57 -20.41 -8.88
CA ARG A 118 6.23 -19.11 -9.09
C ARG A 118 6.36 -18.30 -7.79
N VAL A 119 5.33 -18.30 -6.96
CA VAL A 119 5.35 -17.59 -5.66
C VAL A 119 6.23 -18.31 -4.65
N LYS A 120 6.17 -19.65 -4.63
CA LYS A 120 7.02 -20.48 -3.76
C LYS A 120 8.49 -20.31 -4.11
N ASP A 121 8.84 -20.34 -5.39
CA ASP A 121 10.21 -20.19 -5.87
C ASP A 121 10.76 -18.78 -5.58
N PHE A 122 9.96 -17.73 -5.82
CA PHE A 122 10.32 -16.38 -5.42
C PHE A 122 10.67 -16.30 -3.94
N PHE A 123 9.81 -16.85 -3.08
CA PHE A 123 9.99 -16.79 -1.64
C PHE A 123 11.22 -17.60 -1.19
N LEU A 124 11.40 -18.80 -1.73
CA LEU A 124 12.55 -19.67 -1.45
C LEU A 124 13.87 -18.96 -1.83
N VAL A 125 13.94 -18.37 -3.01
CA VAL A 125 15.14 -17.65 -3.48
C VAL A 125 15.41 -16.41 -2.64
N THR A 126 14.35 -15.68 -2.26
CA THR A 126 14.50 -14.40 -1.54
C THR A 126 14.88 -14.59 -0.06
N PHE A 127 14.33 -15.63 0.59
CA PHE A 127 14.47 -15.83 2.05
C PHE A 127 15.21 -17.10 2.43
N ASN A 128 15.67 -17.89 1.46
CA ASN A 128 16.34 -19.18 1.65
C ASN A 128 15.56 -20.15 2.57
N ARG A 129 14.24 -20.12 2.49
CA ARG A 129 13.33 -21.01 3.22
C ARG A 129 12.02 -21.18 2.46
N PRO A 130 11.28 -22.27 2.67
CA PRO A 130 10.00 -22.49 2.02
C PRO A 130 8.96 -21.44 2.46
N LEU A 131 8.03 -21.15 1.56
CA LEU A 131 6.87 -20.29 1.84
C LEU A 131 6.01 -20.96 2.94
N PRO A 132 5.70 -20.27 4.05
CA PRO A 132 4.92 -20.83 5.15
C PRO A 132 3.43 -20.87 4.78
N LEU A 133 2.99 -21.97 4.17
CA LEU A 133 1.59 -22.16 3.79
C LEU A 133 0.75 -22.58 5.01
N SER A 134 -0.38 -21.89 5.23
CA SER A 134 -1.41 -22.28 6.18
C SER A 134 -2.58 -23.02 5.52
N ALA A 135 -2.84 -22.76 4.23
CA ALA A 135 -3.75 -23.55 3.41
C ALA A 135 -3.29 -23.56 1.94
N PHE A 136 -3.56 -24.67 1.26
CA PHE A 136 -3.26 -24.86 -0.16
C PHE A 136 -4.44 -25.53 -0.85
N GLY A 137 -5.25 -24.73 -1.53
CA GLY A 137 -6.55 -25.18 -2.03
C GLY A 137 -7.60 -25.31 -0.91
N GLN A 138 -8.60 -26.13 -1.15
CA GLN A 138 -9.68 -26.37 -0.21
C GLN A 138 -9.18 -27.05 1.07
N SER A 139 -9.72 -26.67 2.21
CA SER A 139 -9.44 -27.28 3.52
C SER A 139 -10.73 -27.46 4.32
N ASP A 140 -10.69 -28.32 5.34
CA ASP A 140 -11.83 -28.58 6.23
C ASP A 140 -12.38 -27.31 6.88
N LEU A 141 -11.52 -26.31 7.14
CA LEU A 141 -11.95 -25.03 7.68
C LEU A 141 -12.78 -24.26 6.66
N HIS A 142 -12.34 -24.21 5.40
CA HIS A 142 -13.08 -23.56 4.32
C HIS A 142 -14.41 -24.25 4.07
N ASP A 143 -14.45 -25.57 4.12
CA ASP A 143 -15.69 -26.35 4.00
C ASP A 143 -16.68 -26.00 5.13
N ARG A 144 -16.22 -26.00 6.39
CA ARG A 144 -17.06 -25.63 7.55
C ARG A 144 -17.59 -24.20 7.45
N TRP A 145 -16.82 -23.29 6.89
CA TRP A 145 -17.23 -21.89 6.73
C TRP A 145 -17.96 -21.64 5.41
N GLY A 146 -18.08 -22.64 4.54
CA GLY A 146 -18.77 -22.53 3.25
C GLY A 146 -18.07 -21.65 2.24
N TRP A 147 -16.71 -21.63 2.24
CA TRP A 147 -15.91 -20.92 1.27
C TRP A 147 -15.32 -21.86 0.21
N ASP A 148 -15.44 -21.50 -1.07
CA ASP A 148 -14.73 -22.21 -2.14
C ASP A 148 -13.32 -21.65 -2.27
N HIS A 149 -12.36 -22.36 -1.69
CA HIS A 149 -10.96 -21.97 -1.68
C HIS A 149 -10.08 -22.81 -2.62
N ARG A 150 -10.68 -23.62 -3.52
CA ARG A 150 -9.96 -24.56 -4.40
C ARG A 150 -8.86 -23.94 -5.22
N ASN A 151 -9.00 -22.67 -5.60
CA ASN A 151 -8.02 -21.93 -6.40
C ASN A 151 -7.23 -20.89 -5.58
N GLY A 152 -7.27 -20.98 -4.26
CA GLY A 152 -6.52 -20.08 -3.37
C GLY A 152 -5.40 -20.80 -2.63
N MET A 153 -4.48 -20.05 -2.08
CA MET A 153 -3.56 -20.49 -1.06
C MET A 153 -3.39 -19.40 0.01
N ASP A 154 -3.27 -19.81 1.25
CA ASP A 154 -3.06 -18.92 2.38
C ASP A 154 -1.63 -19.05 2.89
N VAL A 155 -0.98 -17.92 3.08
CA VAL A 155 0.38 -17.82 3.58
C VAL A 155 0.35 -17.29 5.00
N GLY A 156 0.86 -18.07 5.96
CA GLY A 156 0.91 -17.74 7.37
C GLY A 156 1.96 -16.67 7.71
N LEU A 157 1.85 -15.51 7.07
CA LEU A 157 2.68 -14.34 7.34
C LEU A 157 1.79 -13.15 7.69
N HIS A 158 2.21 -12.41 8.71
CA HIS A 158 1.60 -11.10 8.94
C HIS A 158 1.92 -10.18 7.75
N PRO A 159 0.93 -9.51 7.11
CA PRO A 159 1.15 -8.65 5.95
C PRO A 159 2.19 -7.56 6.17
N ASP A 160 2.27 -7.03 7.40
CA ASP A 160 3.20 -5.95 7.76
C ASP A 160 4.55 -6.45 8.28
N SER A 161 4.77 -7.76 8.34
CA SER A 161 6.11 -8.31 8.58
C SER A 161 7.05 -7.97 7.43
N ARG A 162 8.37 -8.03 7.65
CA ARG A 162 9.35 -7.82 6.57
C ARG A 162 9.07 -8.74 5.37
N GLU A 163 8.85 -10.03 5.64
CA GLU A 163 8.59 -11.03 4.61
C GLU A 163 7.24 -10.84 3.94
N GLY A 164 6.20 -10.49 4.72
CA GLY A 164 4.86 -10.19 4.20
C GLY A 164 4.88 -9.00 3.24
N ARG A 165 5.56 -7.92 3.60
CA ARG A 165 5.69 -6.75 2.71
C ARG A 165 6.42 -7.06 1.40
N VAL A 166 7.52 -7.83 1.47
CA VAL A 166 8.28 -8.23 0.27
C VAL A 166 7.44 -9.16 -0.61
N LEU A 167 6.72 -10.11 -0.03
CA LEU A 167 5.80 -10.98 -0.76
C LEU A 167 4.68 -10.16 -1.43
N ILE A 168 4.05 -9.23 -0.71
CA ILE A 168 3.01 -8.36 -1.25
C ILE A 168 3.53 -7.49 -2.40
N ALA A 169 4.74 -6.96 -2.30
CA ALA A 169 5.36 -6.19 -3.37
C ALA A 169 5.52 -7.05 -4.64
N PHE A 170 6.02 -8.27 -4.50
CA PHE A 170 6.12 -9.23 -5.61
C PHE A 170 4.75 -9.55 -6.23
N LEU A 171 3.73 -9.82 -5.40
CA LEU A 171 2.38 -10.14 -5.90
C LEU A 171 1.80 -8.98 -6.72
N ARG A 172 1.99 -7.74 -6.27
CA ARG A 172 1.57 -6.53 -6.99
C ARG A 172 2.30 -6.37 -8.32
N GLU A 173 3.62 -6.48 -8.31
CA GLU A 173 4.46 -6.40 -9.53
C GLU A 173 4.02 -7.43 -10.58
N GLN A 174 3.70 -8.64 -10.13
CA GLN A 174 3.26 -9.72 -10.99
C GLN A 174 1.76 -9.70 -11.29
N SER A 175 1.02 -8.70 -10.82
CA SER A 175 -0.44 -8.57 -10.94
C SER A 175 -1.20 -9.80 -10.41
N ILE A 176 -0.61 -10.55 -9.46
CA ILE A 176 -1.24 -11.71 -8.82
C ILE A 176 -2.28 -11.21 -7.83
N PRO A 177 -3.55 -11.67 -7.90
CA PRO A 177 -4.57 -11.26 -6.94
C PRO A 177 -4.28 -11.81 -5.55
N PHE A 178 -4.50 -10.98 -4.51
CA PHE A 178 -4.33 -11.37 -3.12
C PHE A 178 -5.20 -10.54 -2.19
N LEU A 179 -5.43 -11.06 -0.97
CA LEU A 179 -6.06 -10.38 0.15
C LEU A 179 -5.11 -10.42 1.34
N ALA A 180 -4.95 -9.30 2.03
CA ALA A 180 -4.05 -9.19 3.18
C ALA A 180 -4.86 -9.03 4.48
N PHE A 181 -4.92 -10.08 5.29
CA PHE A 181 -5.60 -10.10 6.57
C PHE A 181 -4.60 -9.78 7.70
N ARG A 182 -4.86 -8.74 8.48
CA ARG A 182 -4.00 -8.31 9.60
C ARG A 182 -4.46 -8.82 10.96
N SER A 183 -5.70 -9.29 11.02
CA SER A 183 -6.31 -9.81 12.25
C SER A 183 -7.29 -10.92 11.94
N ALA A 184 -7.78 -11.58 12.97
CA ALA A 184 -8.90 -12.50 12.86
C ALA A 184 -10.19 -11.72 12.52
N ILE A 185 -11.00 -12.31 11.62
CA ILE A 185 -12.33 -11.80 11.25
C ILE A 185 -13.30 -12.98 11.33
N PRO A 186 -14.31 -12.94 12.21
CA PRO A 186 -15.23 -14.03 12.40
C PRO A 186 -15.83 -14.54 11.08
N GLY A 187 -15.71 -15.84 10.83
CA GLY A 187 -16.22 -16.50 9.62
C GLY A 187 -15.48 -16.18 8.32
N ILE A 188 -14.36 -15.45 8.38
CA ILE A 188 -13.58 -15.05 7.21
C ILE A 188 -12.10 -15.38 7.37
N ALA A 189 -11.46 -14.99 8.46
CA ALA A 189 -10.04 -15.18 8.72
C ALA A 189 -9.78 -15.58 10.17
N THR A 190 -8.94 -16.59 10.43
CA THR A 190 -8.58 -17.05 11.77
C THR A 190 -7.50 -16.21 12.44
N GLY A 191 -6.79 -15.40 11.66
CA GLY A 191 -5.69 -14.56 12.12
C GLY A 191 -4.99 -13.87 10.97
N PRO A 192 -3.87 -13.19 11.26
CA PRO A 192 -3.07 -12.53 10.22
C PRO A 192 -2.55 -13.54 9.19
N HIS A 193 -2.80 -13.29 7.91
CA HIS A 193 -2.28 -14.09 6.79
C HIS A 193 -2.45 -13.35 5.46
N ILE A 194 -1.83 -13.87 4.41
CA ILE A 194 -1.98 -13.37 3.05
C ILE A 194 -2.65 -14.47 2.23
N HIS A 195 -3.89 -14.24 1.83
CA HIS A 195 -4.59 -15.08 0.86
C HIS A 195 -4.11 -14.72 -0.55
N ILE A 196 -3.67 -15.69 -1.33
CA ILE A 196 -3.22 -15.52 -2.72
C ILE A 196 -4.19 -16.23 -3.65
N GLY A 197 -4.74 -15.47 -4.57
CA GLY A 197 -5.78 -15.91 -5.47
C GLY A 197 -6.96 -14.93 -5.53
N ASN A 198 -7.92 -15.24 -6.37
CA ASN A 198 -9.17 -14.50 -6.41
C ASN A 198 -9.93 -14.68 -5.09
N ARG A 199 -10.81 -13.73 -4.77
CA ARG A 199 -11.68 -13.86 -3.61
C ARG A 199 -12.45 -15.19 -3.68
N SER A 200 -12.39 -15.96 -2.60
CA SER A 200 -13.16 -17.20 -2.47
C SER A 200 -14.66 -16.90 -2.43
N PRO A 201 -15.47 -17.43 -3.35
CA PRO A 201 -16.92 -17.28 -3.30
C PRO A 201 -17.51 -18.18 -2.21
N ARG A 202 -18.74 -17.91 -1.80
CA ARG A 202 -19.51 -18.83 -0.97
C ARG A 202 -19.89 -20.06 -1.78
N ILE A 203 -19.75 -21.24 -1.18
CA ILE A 203 -20.29 -22.47 -1.74
C ILE A 203 -21.82 -22.35 -1.69
N ALA A 204 -22.47 -22.46 -2.85
CA ALA A 204 -23.94 -22.46 -2.88
C ALA A 204 -24.46 -23.62 -2.05
N SER A 205 -25.32 -23.34 -1.06
CA SER A 205 -26.09 -24.38 -0.38
C SER A 205 -26.99 -25.08 -1.39
N ARG A 206 -26.82 -26.39 -1.52
CA ARG A 206 -27.72 -27.23 -2.28
C ARG A 206 -29.00 -27.49 -1.51
#